data_793a0dabd962b4158a36f8c2b4165140
#
_entry.id   793a0dabd962b4158a36f8c2b4165140
#
_cell.length_a   1.000
_cell.length_b   1.000
_cell.length_c   1.000
_cell.angle_alpha   90.00
_cell.angle_beta   90.00
_cell.angle_gamma   90.00
#
_symmetry.space_group_name_H-M   'P 1'
#
loop_
_entity.id
_entity.type
_entity.pdbx_description
1 polymer ?
#
loop_
_entity_poly.entity_id
_entity_poly.type
_entity_poly.pdbx_seq_one_letter_code
_entity_poly.pdbx_strand_id
1 'polypeptide(L)'
;IDMMEAEHVWIPGVHMTRGIAYEYAEQMKLQKGSHNFENDILMAAKNIGKRYAVNRPHVQNLEMTALAMFDATKKMHGMKERERLLLRMAVMLHDVGKYISLNNVADSSYNIIMSNEIIGLSHIEREMVALIAKYNTAVLPSYDELVMESSLSAEQYLTVSELTAIVRLANALDRSHLQ
;
A
#
# COMPACT_ATOMS: atom_id res chain seq x y z
N ILE A 1 32.88 -2.49 -3.90
CA ILE A 1 33.45 -1.18 -3.48
C ILE A 1 34.13 -0.55 -4.67
N ASP A 2 35.02 -1.26 -5.37
CA ASP A 2 35.76 -0.72 -6.52
C ASP A 2 34.85 -0.28 -7.70
N MET A 3 33.76 -1.00 -7.94
CA MET A 3 32.78 -0.62 -8.98
C MET A 3 31.97 0.65 -8.67
N MET A 4 31.96 1.11 -7.42
CA MET A 4 31.18 2.30 -7.01
C MET A 4 32.09 3.49 -6.67
N GLU A 5 33.39 3.38 -6.84
CA GLU A 5 34.39 4.42 -6.48
C GLU A 5 34.16 5.00 -5.07
N ALA A 6 33.71 4.16 -4.13
CA ALA A 6 33.36 4.59 -2.80
C ALA A 6 34.61 4.77 -1.96
N GLU A 7 34.86 5.99 -1.50
CA GLU A 7 36.00 6.34 -0.65
C GLU A 7 35.83 5.81 0.79
N HIS A 8 34.58 5.67 1.26
CA HIS A 8 34.27 5.24 2.62
C HIS A 8 33.09 4.25 2.64
N VAL A 9 33.21 3.21 3.46
CA VAL A 9 32.12 2.26 3.77
C VAL A 9 31.82 2.36 5.26
N TRP A 10 30.59 2.76 5.59
CA TRP A 10 30.11 2.81 6.98
C TRP A 10 29.37 1.51 7.32
N ILE A 11 29.88 0.81 8.32
CA ILE A 11 29.22 -0.36 8.89
C ILE A 11 28.61 0.06 10.22
N PRO A 12 27.26 0.12 10.35
CA PRO A 12 26.61 0.67 11.54
C PRO A 12 26.81 -0.18 12.80
N GLY A 13 27.42 -1.38 12.72
CA GLY A 13 27.65 -2.27 13.87
C GLY A 13 26.37 -2.70 14.59
N VAL A 14 25.22 -2.66 13.89
CA VAL A 14 23.93 -3.05 14.45
C VAL A 14 23.63 -4.49 14.05
N HIS A 15 23.37 -5.34 15.06
CA HIS A 15 22.96 -6.72 14.85
C HIS A 15 21.44 -6.86 14.95
N MET A 16 20.88 -7.89 14.30
CA MET A 16 19.44 -8.21 14.35
C MET A 16 18.92 -8.33 15.79
N THR A 17 19.69 -8.92 16.68
CA THR A 17 19.37 -9.05 18.11
C THR A 17 19.12 -7.70 18.79
N ARG A 18 19.84 -6.65 18.38
CA ARG A 18 19.65 -5.30 18.92
C ARG A 18 18.34 -4.68 18.42
N GLY A 19 17.95 -4.95 17.18
CA GLY A 19 16.65 -4.55 16.62
C GLY A 19 15.49 -5.20 17.38
N ILE A 20 15.57 -6.52 17.61
CA ILE A 20 14.57 -7.29 18.37
C ILE A 20 14.47 -6.78 19.81
N ALA A 21 15.59 -6.51 20.46
CA ALA A 21 15.61 -5.98 21.84
C ALA A 21 15.01 -4.58 21.90
N TYR A 22 15.22 -3.76 20.87
CA TYR A 22 14.65 -2.42 20.76
C TYR A 22 13.11 -2.50 20.61
N GLU A 23 12.64 -3.33 19.69
CA GLU A 23 11.21 -3.55 19.47
C GLU A 23 10.50 -4.08 20.72
N TYR A 24 11.12 -5.03 21.42
CA TYR A 24 10.61 -5.53 22.70
C TYR A 24 10.54 -4.44 23.77
N ALA A 25 11.58 -3.60 23.89
CA ALA A 25 11.59 -2.50 24.84
C ALA A 25 10.49 -1.45 24.52
N GLU A 26 10.20 -1.21 23.25
CA GLU A 26 9.12 -0.34 22.79
C GLU A 26 7.74 -0.94 23.12
N GLN A 27 7.52 -2.21 22.82
CA GLN A 27 6.28 -2.93 23.14
C GLN A 27 6.01 -2.93 24.67
N MET A 28 7.05 -3.07 25.48
CA MET A 28 6.98 -3.02 26.93
C MET A 28 6.91 -1.58 27.49
N LYS A 29 6.88 -0.55 26.60
CA LYS A 29 6.89 0.87 26.98
C LYS A 29 8.06 1.28 27.87
N LEU A 30 9.17 0.57 27.80
CA LEU A 30 10.41 0.87 28.53
C LEU A 30 11.16 2.04 27.90
N GLN A 31 10.91 2.30 26.63
CA GLN A 31 11.39 3.52 25.96
C GLN A 31 10.30 4.04 24.99
N LYS A 32 10.33 5.35 24.73
CA LYS A 32 9.46 5.94 23.73
C LYS A 32 10.01 5.58 22.35
N GLY A 33 9.21 4.91 21.54
CA GLY A 33 9.50 4.70 20.12
C GLY A 33 9.69 6.06 19.45
N SER A 34 10.85 6.29 18.85
CA SER A 34 11.11 7.50 18.08
C SER A 34 10.84 7.32 16.61
N HIS A 35 10.63 6.07 16.17
CA HIS A 35 10.50 5.70 14.76
C HIS A 35 9.06 5.36 14.40
N ASN A 36 8.55 5.98 13.34
CA ASN A 36 7.23 5.69 12.83
C ASN A 36 7.35 4.83 11.57
N PHE A 37 7.21 3.51 11.73
CA PHE A 37 7.28 2.54 10.64
C PHE A 37 6.21 2.76 9.55
N GLU A 38 5.04 3.32 9.91
CA GLU A 38 4.01 3.66 8.92
C GLU A 38 4.50 4.73 7.95
N ASN A 39 5.27 5.72 8.45
CA ASN A 39 5.86 6.73 7.59
C ASN A 39 6.86 6.12 6.59
N ASP A 40 7.61 5.10 6.97
CA ASP A 40 8.54 4.41 6.05
C ASP A 40 7.79 3.68 4.95
N ILE A 41 6.71 2.98 5.31
CA ILE A 41 5.83 2.31 4.36
C ILE A 41 5.26 3.33 3.35
N LEU A 42 4.74 4.46 3.85
CA LEU A 42 4.20 5.53 3.01
C LEU A 42 5.28 6.21 2.15
N MET A 43 6.50 6.36 2.68
CA MET A 43 7.63 6.88 1.90
C MET A 43 8.05 5.91 0.79
N ALA A 44 8.03 4.60 1.04
CA ALA A 44 8.25 3.59 0.02
C ALA A 44 7.21 3.70 -1.11
N ALA A 45 5.91 3.82 -0.78
CA ALA A 45 4.85 4.05 -1.75
C ALA A 45 5.06 5.33 -2.56
N LYS A 46 5.41 6.45 -1.90
CA LYS A 46 5.74 7.72 -2.57
C LYS A 46 6.88 7.57 -3.56
N ASN A 47 7.92 6.83 -3.20
CA ASN A 47 9.07 6.59 -4.06
C ASN A 47 8.71 5.72 -5.27
N ILE A 48 7.88 4.68 -5.07
CA ILE A 48 7.32 3.88 -6.17
C ILE A 48 6.48 4.78 -7.07
N GLY A 49 5.51 5.52 -6.52
CA GLY A 49 4.68 6.44 -7.29
C GLY A 49 5.48 7.48 -8.08
N LYS A 50 6.57 8.00 -7.50
CA LYS A 50 7.50 8.92 -8.19
C LYS A 50 8.22 8.22 -9.36
N ARG A 51 8.69 6.98 -9.16
CA ARG A 51 9.38 6.19 -10.20
C ARG A 51 8.47 5.93 -11.40
N TYR A 52 7.20 5.66 -11.16
CA TYR A 52 6.20 5.38 -12.19
C TYR A 52 5.35 6.59 -12.57
N ALA A 53 5.84 7.80 -12.32
CA ALA A 53 5.26 9.07 -12.75
C ALA A 53 3.76 9.26 -12.44
N VAL A 54 3.32 8.80 -11.28
CA VAL A 54 1.91 8.93 -10.84
C VAL A 54 1.51 10.40 -10.72
N ASN A 55 0.28 10.73 -11.11
CA ASN A 55 -0.30 12.08 -11.00
C ASN A 55 -0.54 12.43 -9.53
N ARG A 56 0.37 13.23 -8.95
CA ARG A 56 0.32 13.59 -7.53
C ARG A 56 -0.93 14.36 -7.11
N PRO A 57 -1.41 15.39 -7.83
CA PRO A 57 -2.65 16.08 -7.49
C PRO A 57 -3.85 15.13 -7.42
N HIS A 58 -4.01 14.26 -8.41
CA HIS A 58 -5.07 13.25 -8.44
C HIS A 58 -4.98 12.31 -7.23
N VAL A 59 -3.78 11.78 -6.93
CA VAL A 59 -3.58 10.90 -5.77
C VAL A 59 -3.90 11.61 -4.45
N GLN A 60 -3.53 12.88 -4.28
CA GLN A 60 -3.83 13.63 -3.06
C GLN A 60 -5.35 13.82 -2.86
N ASN A 61 -6.08 14.18 -3.92
CA ASN A 61 -7.54 14.31 -3.86
C ASN A 61 -8.21 12.97 -3.57
N LEU A 62 -7.76 11.92 -4.25
CA LEU A 62 -8.28 10.57 -4.06
C LEU A 62 -8.00 10.07 -2.63
N GLU A 63 -6.79 10.33 -2.10
CA GLU A 63 -6.42 9.97 -0.72
C GLU A 63 -7.34 10.66 0.30
N MET A 64 -7.56 11.97 0.17
CA MET A 64 -8.45 12.72 1.08
C MET A 64 -9.87 12.15 1.04
N THR A 65 -10.41 11.92 -0.15
CA THR A 65 -11.76 11.42 -0.33
C THR A 65 -11.93 10.00 0.20
N ALA A 66 -10.99 9.09 -0.14
CA ALA A 66 -11.02 7.69 0.30
C ALA A 66 -10.90 7.57 1.83
N LEU A 67 -10.01 8.35 2.44
CA LEU A 67 -9.83 8.33 3.90
C LEU A 67 -11.05 8.93 4.62
N ALA A 68 -11.64 10.00 4.09
CA ALA A 68 -12.87 10.55 4.66
C ALA A 68 -14.03 9.53 4.60
N MET A 69 -14.17 8.78 3.51
CA MET A 69 -15.15 7.70 3.39
C MET A 69 -14.88 6.57 4.38
N PHE A 70 -13.63 6.11 4.46
CA PHE A 70 -13.22 5.08 5.42
C PHE A 70 -13.57 5.48 6.84
N ASP A 71 -13.17 6.68 7.26
CA ASP A 71 -13.40 7.18 8.62
C ASP A 71 -14.91 7.38 8.90
N ALA A 72 -15.69 7.83 7.92
CA ALA A 72 -17.15 8.00 8.05
C ALA A 72 -17.90 6.66 8.17
N THR A 73 -17.40 5.60 7.51
CA THR A 73 -18.02 4.26 7.51
C THR A 73 -17.42 3.30 8.54
N LYS A 74 -16.52 3.77 9.41
CA LYS A 74 -15.81 2.96 10.42
C LYS A 74 -16.72 2.09 11.29
N LYS A 75 -17.92 2.58 11.61
CA LYS A 75 -18.90 1.79 12.39
C LYS A 75 -19.51 0.63 11.61
N MET A 76 -19.49 0.67 10.30
CA MET A 76 -20.06 -0.36 9.43
C MET A 76 -19.04 -1.49 9.18
N HIS A 77 -17.82 -1.13 8.79
CA HIS A 77 -16.79 -2.12 8.42
C HIS A 77 -15.92 -2.58 9.59
N GLY A 78 -15.83 -1.83 10.69
CA GLY A 78 -15.06 -2.21 11.90
C GLY A 78 -13.54 -2.25 11.71
N MET A 79 -13.01 -1.93 10.53
CA MET A 79 -11.57 -1.92 10.22
C MET A 79 -10.81 -0.90 11.08
N LYS A 80 -9.51 -1.14 11.27
CA LYS A 80 -8.62 -0.36 12.15
C LYS A 80 -7.58 0.43 11.35
N GLU A 81 -6.59 0.96 12.06
CA GLU A 81 -5.54 1.79 11.46
C GLU A 81 -4.67 1.03 10.44
N ARG A 82 -4.53 -0.31 10.60
CA ARG A 82 -3.75 -1.11 9.65
C ARG A 82 -4.43 -1.19 8.29
N GLU A 83 -5.72 -1.46 8.23
CA GLU A 83 -6.51 -1.48 7.00
C GLU A 83 -6.60 -0.06 6.38
N ARG A 84 -6.64 0.98 7.23
CA ARG A 84 -6.56 2.37 6.79
C ARG A 84 -5.22 2.67 6.09
N LEU A 85 -4.12 2.13 6.59
CA LEU A 85 -2.81 2.23 5.95
C LEU A 85 -2.79 1.50 4.60
N LEU A 86 -3.34 0.27 4.52
CA LEU A 86 -3.45 -0.48 3.26
C LEU A 86 -4.27 0.28 2.22
N LEU A 87 -5.38 0.92 2.63
CA LEU A 87 -6.17 1.79 1.76
C LEU A 87 -5.32 2.95 1.21
N ARG A 88 -4.57 3.63 2.07
CA ARG A 88 -3.66 4.71 1.66
C ARG A 88 -2.66 4.25 0.63
N MET A 89 -2.04 3.10 0.87
CA MET A 89 -1.07 2.50 -0.04
C MET A 89 -1.70 2.20 -1.40
N ALA A 90 -2.88 1.57 -1.40
CA ALA A 90 -3.60 1.23 -2.62
C ALA A 90 -3.96 2.49 -3.43
N VAL A 91 -4.44 3.54 -2.77
CA VAL A 91 -4.71 4.85 -3.40
C VAL A 91 -3.45 5.46 -4.01
N MET A 92 -2.32 5.40 -3.30
CA MET A 92 -1.06 5.97 -3.80
C MET A 92 -0.50 5.22 -5.01
N LEU A 93 -0.83 3.95 -5.16
CA LEU A 93 -0.26 3.06 -6.16
C LEU A 93 -1.27 2.59 -7.23
N HIS A 94 -2.54 3.02 -7.17
CA HIS A 94 -3.60 2.50 -8.04
C HIS A 94 -3.33 2.68 -9.54
N ASP A 95 -2.62 3.72 -9.91
CA ASP A 95 -2.36 4.14 -11.28
C ASP A 95 -0.92 3.90 -11.77
N VAL A 96 -0.06 3.25 -10.97
CA VAL A 96 1.36 3.02 -11.34
C VAL A 96 1.50 2.23 -12.63
N GLY A 97 0.52 1.40 -12.97
CA GLY A 97 0.48 0.60 -14.20
C GLY A 97 0.34 1.43 -15.48
N LYS A 98 -0.17 2.66 -15.40
CA LYS A 98 -0.27 3.58 -16.55
C LYS A 98 1.09 3.88 -17.18
N TYR A 99 2.16 3.82 -16.40
CA TYR A 99 3.52 4.00 -16.88
C TYR A 99 3.94 2.92 -17.88
N ILE A 100 3.41 1.70 -17.73
CA ILE A 100 3.72 0.56 -18.60
C ILE A 100 2.74 0.46 -19.76
N SER A 101 1.43 0.50 -19.46
CA SER A 101 0.38 0.31 -20.45
C SER A 101 -0.90 1.01 -20.07
N LEU A 102 -1.45 1.82 -20.98
CA LEU A 102 -2.78 2.42 -20.79
C LEU A 102 -3.92 1.43 -21.03
N ASN A 103 -3.66 0.35 -21.77
CA ASN A 103 -4.68 -0.67 -22.09
C ASN A 103 -4.77 -1.76 -21.02
N ASN A 104 -3.74 -1.92 -20.19
CA ASN A 104 -3.68 -2.94 -19.14
C ASN A 104 -3.16 -2.37 -17.82
N VAL A 105 -3.79 -1.30 -17.35
CA VAL A 105 -3.39 -0.60 -16.12
C VAL A 105 -3.55 -1.50 -14.90
N ALA A 106 -4.64 -2.26 -14.82
CA ALA A 106 -4.97 -3.12 -13.69
C ALA A 106 -3.89 -4.16 -13.40
N ASP A 107 -3.57 -5.00 -14.38
CA ASP A 107 -2.54 -6.05 -14.19
C ASP A 107 -1.14 -5.45 -14.08
N SER A 108 -0.86 -4.38 -14.81
CA SER A 108 0.44 -3.69 -14.72
C SER A 108 0.65 -3.10 -13.32
N SER A 109 -0.38 -2.50 -12.70
CA SER A 109 -0.32 -1.99 -11.32
C SER A 109 -0.09 -3.13 -10.33
N TYR A 110 -0.84 -4.23 -10.44
CA TYR A 110 -0.66 -5.41 -9.62
C TYR A 110 0.78 -5.93 -9.69
N ASN A 111 1.31 -6.15 -10.89
CA ASN A 111 2.64 -6.68 -11.11
C ASN A 111 3.74 -5.75 -10.57
N ILE A 112 3.59 -4.44 -10.75
CA ILE A 112 4.53 -3.45 -10.19
C ILE A 112 4.54 -3.54 -8.66
N ILE A 113 3.37 -3.55 -8.01
CA ILE A 113 3.27 -3.59 -6.55
C ILE A 113 3.86 -4.90 -6.02
N MET A 114 3.53 -6.03 -6.62
CA MET A 114 4.05 -7.34 -6.20
C MET A 114 5.56 -7.50 -6.42
N SER A 115 6.12 -6.86 -7.46
CA SER A 115 7.55 -6.91 -7.78
C SER A 115 8.41 -5.97 -6.91
N ASN A 116 7.80 -5.04 -6.19
CA ASN A 116 8.51 -4.14 -5.29
C ASN A 116 8.43 -4.67 -3.86
N GLU A 117 9.59 -4.76 -3.20
CA GLU A 117 9.62 -5.03 -1.77
C GLU A 117 9.32 -3.73 -0.99
N ILE A 118 8.33 -3.78 -0.11
CA ILE A 118 7.94 -2.67 0.75
C ILE A 118 8.17 -3.12 2.19
N ILE A 119 9.26 -2.65 2.77
CA ILE A 119 9.62 -2.99 4.15
C ILE A 119 8.49 -2.53 5.09
N GLY A 120 8.05 -3.43 5.97
CA GLY A 120 6.94 -3.19 6.90
C GLY A 120 5.58 -3.69 6.43
N LEU A 121 5.47 -4.20 5.18
CA LEU A 121 4.32 -4.99 4.72
C LEU A 121 4.67 -6.47 4.67
N SER A 122 3.77 -7.31 5.16
CA SER A 122 3.82 -8.75 4.88
C SER A 122 3.52 -9.03 3.40
N HIS A 123 3.84 -10.24 2.94
CA HIS A 123 3.49 -10.65 1.56
C HIS A 123 1.99 -10.52 1.29
N ILE A 124 1.17 -10.98 2.23
CA ILE A 124 -0.30 -10.93 2.15
C ILE A 124 -0.79 -9.48 2.08
N GLU A 125 -0.30 -8.59 2.93
CA GLU A 125 -0.70 -7.17 2.91
C GLU A 125 -0.31 -6.49 1.60
N ARG A 126 0.86 -6.80 1.05
CA ARG A 126 1.28 -6.31 -0.26
C ARG A 126 0.36 -6.82 -1.36
N GLU A 127 -0.04 -8.10 -1.30
CA GLU A 127 -1.00 -8.68 -2.22
C GLU A 127 -2.37 -8.01 -2.10
N MET A 128 -2.86 -7.75 -0.88
CA MET A 128 -4.10 -7.01 -0.66
C MET A 128 -4.05 -5.62 -1.31
N VAL A 129 -2.97 -4.86 -1.10
CA VAL A 129 -2.77 -3.55 -1.74
C VAL A 129 -2.76 -3.67 -3.27
N ALA A 130 -2.09 -4.67 -3.81
CA ALA A 130 -2.01 -4.92 -5.25
C ALA A 130 -3.38 -5.28 -5.85
N LEU A 131 -4.17 -6.09 -5.15
CA LEU A 131 -5.53 -6.46 -5.57
C LEU A 131 -6.49 -5.26 -5.52
N ILE A 132 -6.44 -4.43 -4.46
CA ILE A 132 -7.24 -3.21 -4.38
C ILE A 132 -6.91 -2.27 -5.55
N ALA A 133 -5.62 -2.10 -5.86
CA ALA A 133 -5.17 -1.30 -7.01
C ALA A 133 -5.64 -1.90 -8.35
N LYS A 134 -5.53 -3.21 -8.54
CA LYS A 134 -6.00 -3.93 -9.74
C LYS A 134 -7.49 -3.76 -9.94
N TYR A 135 -8.25 -4.07 -8.91
CA TYR A 135 -9.71 -4.10 -8.98
C TYR A 135 -10.38 -2.74 -8.77
N ASN A 136 -9.62 -1.67 -8.65
CA ASN A 136 -10.13 -0.31 -8.73
C ASN A 136 -10.86 -0.05 -10.07
N THR A 137 -10.38 -0.63 -11.16
CA THR A 137 -10.97 -0.48 -12.51
C THR A 137 -11.47 -1.80 -13.11
N ALA A 138 -10.92 -2.93 -12.71
CA ALA A 138 -11.34 -4.26 -13.16
C ALA A 138 -12.48 -4.81 -12.28
N VAL A 139 -13.18 -5.83 -12.76
CA VAL A 139 -14.22 -6.52 -11.98
C VAL A 139 -13.53 -7.40 -10.93
N LEU A 140 -13.91 -7.24 -9.67
CA LEU A 140 -13.44 -8.10 -8.59
C LEU A 140 -14.12 -9.48 -8.74
N PRO A 141 -13.34 -10.58 -8.87
CA PRO A 141 -13.91 -11.93 -8.95
C PRO A 141 -14.48 -12.36 -7.60
N SER A 142 -15.25 -13.44 -7.59
CA SER A 142 -15.71 -14.08 -6.36
C SER A 142 -14.54 -14.61 -5.53
N TYR A 143 -14.78 -14.89 -4.25
CA TYR A 143 -13.75 -15.47 -3.38
C TYR A 143 -13.21 -16.80 -3.93
N ASP A 144 -14.11 -17.68 -4.39
CA ASP A 144 -13.76 -19.00 -4.91
C ASP A 144 -12.88 -18.92 -6.17
N GLU A 145 -13.09 -17.92 -7.00
CA GLU A 145 -12.24 -17.66 -8.17
C GLU A 145 -10.89 -17.07 -7.78
N LEU A 146 -10.89 -16.08 -6.87
CA LEU A 146 -9.67 -15.40 -6.47
C LEU A 146 -8.71 -16.31 -5.69
N VAL A 147 -9.23 -17.19 -4.83
CA VAL A 147 -8.42 -18.08 -3.97
C VAL A 147 -7.62 -19.11 -4.77
N MET A 148 -7.98 -19.34 -6.03
CA MET A 148 -7.21 -20.23 -6.92
C MET A 148 -5.83 -19.64 -7.29
N GLU A 149 -5.70 -18.31 -7.25
CA GLU A 149 -4.49 -17.58 -7.65
C GLU A 149 -3.87 -16.77 -6.48
N SER A 150 -4.54 -16.72 -5.32
CA SER A 150 -4.19 -15.88 -4.18
C SER A 150 -4.18 -16.70 -2.90
N SER A 151 -3.35 -16.27 -1.93
CA SER A 151 -3.25 -16.90 -0.61
C SER A 151 -4.15 -16.22 0.44
N LEU A 152 -5.13 -15.40 0.03
CA LEU A 152 -5.98 -14.65 0.95
C LEU A 152 -6.99 -15.56 1.66
N SER A 153 -7.20 -15.30 2.96
CA SER A 153 -8.33 -15.85 3.69
C SER A 153 -9.64 -15.14 3.29
N ALA A 154 -10.78 -15.74 3.63
CA ALA A 154 -12.09 -15.13 3.39
C ALA A 154 -12.25 -13.76 4.06
N GLU A 155 -11.68 -13.56 5.26
CA GLU A 155 -11.67 -12.29 5.97
C GLU A 155 -10.85 -11.23 5.23
N GLN A 156 -9.67 -11.62 4.73
CA GLN A 156 -8.81 -10.74 3.94
C GLN A 156 -9.45 -10.37 2.61
N TYR A 157 -10.11 -11.32 1.96
CA TYR A 157 -10.89 -11.04 0.74
C TYR A 157 -12.01 -10.03 1.01
N LEU A 158 -12.75 -10.17 2.11
CA LEU A 158 -13.79 -9.20 2.50
C LEU A 158 -13.18 -7.80 2.68
N THR A 159 -12.06 -7.71 3.39
CA THR A 159 -11.31 -6.45 3.56
C THR A 159 -10.91 -5.85 2.20
N VAL A 160 -10.35 -6.65 1.29
CA VAL A 160 -10.00 -6.20 -0.07
C VAL A 160 -11.23 -5.68 -0.82
N SER A 161 -12.35 -6.41 -0.73
CA SER A 161 -13.61 -6.03 -1.38
C SER A 161 -14.13 -4.66 -0.89
N GLU A 162 -14.18 -4.47 0.43
CA GLU A 162 -14.65 -3.24 1.05
C GLU A 162 -13.72 -2.05 0.74
N LEU A 163 -12.40 -2.24 0.85
CA LEU A 163 -11.43 -1.20 0.51
C LEU A 163 -11.46 -0.87 -0.99
N THR A 164 -11.64 -1.87 -1.85
CA THR A 164 -11.82 -1.66 -3.30
C THR A 164 -13.06 -0.84 -3.60
N ALA A 165 -14.17 -1.09 -2.92
CA ALA A 165 -15.40 -0.31 -3.08
C ALA A 165 -15.18 1.17 -2.71
N ILE A 166 -14.47 1.44 -1.60
CA ILE A 166 -14.11 2.80 -1.19
C ILE A 166 -13.24 3.49 -2.25
N VAL A 167 -12.19 2.82 -2.74
CA VAL A 167 -11.29 3.41 -3.77
C VAL A 167 -12.05 3.69 -5.06
N ARG A 168 -12.91 2.76 -5.52
CA ARG A 168 -13.74 2.95 -6.71
C ARG A 168 -14.66 4.16 -6.61
N LEU A 169 -15.34 4.28 -5.48
CA LEU A 169 -16.26 5.40 -5.25
C LEU A 169 -15.50 6.72 -5.18
N ALA A 170 -14.39 6.77 -4.45
CA ALA A 170 -13.54 7.95 -4.36
C ALA A 170 -13.00 8.37 -5.74
N ASN A 171 -12.54 7.41 -6.55
CA ASN A 171 -12.02 7.65 -7.90
C ASN A 171 -13.13 8.13 -8.86
N ALA A 172 -14.35 7.61 -8.71
CA ALA A 172 -15.49 8.08 -9.50
C ALA A 172 -15.87 9.54 -9.20
N LEU A 173 -15.76 9.94 -7.93
CA LEU A 173 -16.02 11.32 -7.52
C LEU A 173 -14.94 12.30 -8.00
N ASP A 174 -13.67 11.89 -8.01
CA ASP A 174 -12.58 12.75 -8.47
C ASP A 174 -12.64 13.03 -9.98
N ARG A 175 -13.14 12.09 -10.79
CA ARG A 175 -13.32 12.27 -12.24
C ARG A 175 -14.21 13.44 -12.60
N SER A 176 -15.11 13.86 -11.72
CA SER A 176 -16.03 14.98 -11.95
C SER A 176 -15.36 16.37 -11.86
N HIS A 177 -14.16 16.46 -11.31
CA HIS A 177 -13.43 17.71 -11.10
C HIS A 177 -12.36 18.01 -12.17
N LEU A 178 -12.20 17.15 -13.16
CA LEU A 178 -11.22 17.31 -14.26
C LEU A 178 -11.81 17.95 -15.53
N GLN A 179 -12.96 18.64 -15.40
CA GLN A 179 -13.54 19.41 -16.52
C GLN A 179 -13.41 20.91 -16.29
#